data_85cc220224d645d788c176c85aee4bae
#
_entry.id   85cc220224d645d788c176c85aee4bae
#
_cell.length_a   1.000
_cell.length_b   1.000
_cell.length_c   1.000
_cell.angle_alpha   90.00
_cell.angle_beta   90.00
_cell.angle_gamma   90.00
#
_symmetry.space_group_name_H-M   'P 1'
#
loop_
_entity.id
_entity.type
_entity.pdbx_description
1 polymer ?
#
loop_
_entity_poly.entity_id
_entity_poly.type
_entity_poly.pdbx_seq_one_letter_code
_entity_poly.pdbx_strand_id
1 'polypeptide(L)'
;EDILISNIRPYIKKIWFADKKGGCSKDVLVLRSADTSKYLPKYIFYMLRRDAFFDYVMEGKKGIKMPRGNKEDILKYRIPIPSINEQKRIVSQIEALEMEINNACTTIKNAANEKQIILDKYL
;
A
#
# COMPACT_ATOMS: atom_id res chain seq x y z
N GLU A 1 -2.70 6.51 -12.26
CA GLU A 1 -2.06 6.69 -10.94
C GLU A 1 -3.09 6.82 -9.82
N ASP A 2 -4.11 5.98 -9.85
CA ASP A 2 -5.12 5.94 -8.79
C ASP A 2 -4.67 5.03 -7.65
N ILE A 3 -5.19 5.29 -6.46
CA ILE A 3 -4.95 4.45 -5.29
C ILE A 3 -6.22 3.63 -5.06
N LEU A 4 -6.07 2.31 -5.02
CA LEU A 4 -7.18 1.38 -4.82
C LEU A 4 -7.10 0.81 -3.41
N ILE A 5 -8.21 0.90 -2.68
CA ILE A 5 -8.30 0.40 -1.31
C ILE A 5 -9.48 -0.57 -1.23
N SER A 6 -9.23 -1.79 -0.73
CA SER A 6 -10.33 -2.70 -0.45
C SER A 6 -11.16 -2.17 0.71
N ASN A 7 -12.46 -1.98 0.47
CA ASN A 7 -13.39 -1.49 1.49
C ASN A 7 -13.98 -2.60 2.35
N ILE A 8 -13.70 -3.86 2.03
CA ILE A 8 -14.11 -5.02 2.81
C ILE A 8 -12.94 -5.49 3.65
N ARG A 9 -13.20 -5.73 4.94
CA ARG A 9 -12.17 -6.20 5.88
C ARG A 9 -10.93 -5.30 5.88
N PRO A 10 -11.06 -4.02 6.26
CA PRO A 10 -9.93 -3.07 6.23
C PRO A 10 -8.71 -3.54 7.02
N TYR A 11 -8.90 -4.42 8.02
CA TYR A 11 -7.80 -4.98 8.81
C TYR A 11 -6.82 -5.83 7.99
N ILE A 12 -7.20 -6.28 6.79
CA ILE A 12 -6.30 -7.00 5.86
C ILE A 12 -5.32 -6.03 5.18
N LYS A 13 -5.62 -4.73 5.21
CA LYS A 13 -4.74 -3.65 4.72
C LYS A 13 -4.39 -3.78 3.24
N LYS A 14 -5.39 -4.13 2.41
CA LYS A 14 -5.20 -4.22 0.97
C LYS A 14 -5.29 -2.86 0.33
N ILE A 15 -4.16 -2.35 -0.10
CA ILE A 15 -4.04 -1.11 -0.83
C ILE A 15 -3.09 -1.31 -2.01
N TRP A 16 -3.40 -0.70 -3.14
CA TRP A 16 -2.64 -0.87 -4.37
C TRP A 16 -2.55 0.45 -5.14
N PHE A 17 -1.38 0.72 -5.70
CA PHE A 17 -1.17 1.85 -6.60
C PHE A 17 -1.36 1.37 -8.04
N ALA A 18 -2.32 1.97 -8.77
CA ALA A 18 -2.66 1.51 -10.11
C ALA A 18 -1.56 1.89 -11.11
N ASP A 19 -0.94 0.89 -11.68
CA ASP A 19 0.11 1.01 -12.69
C ASP A 19 -0.40 0.86 -14.12
N LYS A 20 -1.67 0.53 -14.29
CA LYS A 20 -2.32 0.33 -15.59
C LYS A 20 -3.80 0.70 -15.52
N LYS A 21 -4.40 0.90 -16.69
CA LYS A 21 -5.85 1.11 -16.80
C LYS A 21 -6.62 -0.18 -16.55
N GLY A 22 -7.77 -0.06 -15.94
CA GLY A 22 -8.65 -1.20 -15.68
C GLY A 22 -9.89 -0.78 -14.90
N GLY A 23 -10.75 -1.73 -14.66
CA GLY A 23 -11.92 -1.57 -13.80
C GLY A 23 -11.68 -2.17 -12.43
N CYS A 24 -12.57 -1.87 -11.48
CA CYS A 24 -12.56 -2.46 -10.16
C CYS A 24 -13.98 -2.80 -9.71
N SER A 25 -14.10 -3.66 -8.69
CA SER A 25 -15.40 -3.96 -8.11
C SER A 25 -15.91 -2.79 -7.26
N LYS A 26 -17.20 -2.76 -6.96
CA LYS A 26 -17.80 -1.74 -6.08
C LYS A 26 -17.34 -1.85 -4.62
N ASP A 27 -16.68 -2.92 -4.25
CA ASP A 27 -16.08 -3.09 -2.92
C ASP A 27 -14.66 -2.52 -2.83
N VAL A 28 -14.21 -1.84 -3.88
CA VAL A 28 -12.92 -1.15 -3.92
C VAL A 28 -13.17 0.36 -4.03
N LEU A 29 -12.53 1.11 -3.14
CA LEU A 29 -12.52 2.57 -3.22
C LEU A 29 -11.37 3.03 -4.08
N VAL A 30 -11.64 3.95 -5.00
CA VAL A 30 -10.64 4.55 -5.88
C VAL A 30 -10.39 5.97 -5.41
N LEU A 31 -9.17 6.27 -5.02
CA LEU A 31 -8.74 7.61 -4.62
C LEU A 31 -7.84 8.21 -5.70
N ARG A 32 -8.16 9.42 -6.09
CA ARG A 32 -7.40 10.15 -7.10
C ARG A 32 -6.97 11.50 -6.54
N SER A 33 -5.73 11.90 -6.79
CA SER A 33 -5.27 13.23 -6.41
C SER A 33 -6.03 14.29 -7.21
N ALA A 34 -6.57 15.28 -6.52
CA ALA A 34 -7.28 16.38 -7.14
C ALA A 34 -6.34 17.31 -7.94
N ASP A 35 -5.09 17.41 -7.51
CA ASP A 35 -4.06 18.25 -8.13
C ASP A 35 -2.69 17.59 -7.93
N THR A 36 -2.18 16.94 -8.96
CA THR A 36 -0.91 16.21 -8.91
C THR A 36 0.31 17.12 -8.78
N SER A 37 0.14 18.43 -9.03
CA SER A 37 1.22 19.40 -8.82
C SER A 37 1.41 19.77 -7.35
N LYS A 38 0.39 19.54 -6.52
CA LYS A 38 0.40 19.82 -5.08
C LYS A 38 0.42 18.56 -4.22
N TYR A 39 -0.25 17.51 -4.70
CA TYR A 39 -0.47 16.26 -3.96
C TYR A 39 0.02 15.10 -4.80
N LEU A 40 1.23 14.65 -4.53
CA LEU A 40 1.85 13.56 -5.30
C LEU A 40 1.11 12.24 -5.00
N PRO A 41 0.54 11.56 -6.01
CA PRO A 41 -0.23 10.33 -5.78
C PRO A 41 0.55 9.26 -5.02
N LYS A 42 1.80 9.03 -5.34
CA LYS A 42 2.63 8.05 -4.62
C LYS A 42 2.86 8.43 -3.16
N TYR A 43 2.99 9.72 -2.86
CA TYR A 43 3.10 10.17 -1.48
C TYR A 43 1.84 9.82 -0.70
N ILE A 44 0.66 10.12 -1.26
CA ILE A 44 -0.62 9.77 -0.64
C ILE A 44 -0.71 8.25 -0.44
N PHE A 45 -0.35 7.48 -1.45
CA PHE A 45 -0.35 6.02 -1.37
C PHE A 45 0.50 5.51 -0.20
N TYR A 46 1.72 5.99 -0.04
CA TYR A 46 2.60 5.57 1.06
C TYR A 46 2.07 6.01 2.42
N MET A 47 1.47 7.18 2.51
CA MET A 47 0.87 7.65 3.77
C MET A 47 -0.34 6.80 4.17
N LEU A 48 -1.13 6.34 3.20
CA LEU A 48 -2.29 5.48 3.46
C LEU A 48 -1.91 4.02 3.71
N ARG A 49 -0.70 3.60 3.41
CA ARG A 49 -0.21 2.26 3.77
C ARG A 49 0.14 2.11 5.24
N ARG A 50 0.18 3.19 5.98
CA ARG A 50 0.52 3.16 7.40
C ARG A 50 -0.59 2.48 8.21
N ASP A 51 -0.19 1.78 9.26
CA ASP A 51 -1.13 1.10 10.17
C ASP A 51 -2.13 2.09 10.78
N ALA A 52 -1.69 3.32 11.06
CA ALA A 52 -2.53 4.37 11.63
C ALA A 52 -3.77 4.66 10.77
N PHE A 53 -3.66 4.61 9.43
CA PHE A 53 -4.81 4.79 8.56
C PHE A 53 -5.82 3.64 8.70
N PHE A 54 -5.36 2.41 8.70
CA PHE A 54 -6.24 1.24 8.79
C PHE A 54 -6.85 1.12 10.20
N ASP A 55 -6.13 1.51 11.24
CA ASP A 55 -6.65 1.60 12.59
C ASP A 55 -7.79 2.63 12.65
N TYR A 56 -7.62 3.76 12.00
CA TYR A 56 -8.67 4.78 11.86
C TYR A 56 -9.90 4.22 11.12
N VAL A 57 -9.71 3.53 10.01
CA VAL A 57 -10.81 2.93 9.24
C VAL A 57 -11.55 1.87 10.05
N MET A 58 -10.84 1.13 10.89
CA MET A 58 -11.40 0.08 11.75
C MET A 58 -12.01 0.60 13.05
N GLU A 59 -11.92 1.88 13.33
CA GLU A 59 -12.46 2.47 14.55
C GLU A 59 -13.95 2.15 14.72
N GLY A 60 -14.31 1.58 15.86
CA GLY A 60 -15.67 1.16 16.15
C GLY A 60 -16.14 -0.13 15.45
N LYS A 61 -15.29 -0.79 14.70
CA LYS A 61 -15.63 -2.00 13.92
C LYS A 61 -15.02 -3.28 14.48
N LYS A 62 -14.43 -3.21 15.64
CA LYS A 62 -13.79 -4.37 16.29
C LYS A 62 -14.86 -5.44 16.62
N GLY A 63 -14.60 -6.68 16.26
CA GLY A 63 -15.51 -7.80 16.49
C GLY A 63 -16.56 -8.03 15.40
N ILE A 64 -16.64 -7.16 14.39
CA ILE A 64 -17.51 -7.35 13.23
C ILE A 64 -16.87 -8.37 12.28
N LYS A 65 -17.66 -9.38 11.87
CA LYS A 65 -17.17 -10.50 11.05
C LYS A 65 -16.67 -10.06 9.66
N MET A 66 -17.40 -9.16 8.98
CA MET A 66 -17.01 -8.61 7.69
C MET A 66 -17.14 -7.08 7.73
N PRO A 67 -16.21 -6.38 8.42
CA PRO A 67 -16.30 -4.93 8.51
C PRO A 67 -16.08 -4.29 7.14
N ARG A 68 -16.75 -3.16 6.93
CA ARG A 68 -16.55 -2.31 5.75
C ARG A 68 -16.08 -0.94 6.21
N GLY A 69 -15.17 -0.32 5.44
CA GLY A 69 -14.82 1.07 5.68
C GLY A 69 -15.96 2.00 5.32
N ASN A 70 -16.03 3.14 5.99
CA ASN A 70 -16.97 4.19 5.68
C ASN A 70 -16.28 5.21 4.76
N LYS A 71 -16.80 5.34 3.54
CA LYS A 71 -16.22 6.24 2.53
C LYS A 71 -16.11 7.68 3.04
N GLU A 72 -17.13 8.18 3.75
CA GLU A 72 -17.13 9.54 4.28
C GLU A 72 -16.04 9.73 5.34
N ASP A 73 -15.86 8.76 6.22
CA ASP A 73 -14.81 8.80 7.25
C ASP A 73 -13.42 8.73 6.62
N ILE A 74 -13.25 7.90 5.58
CA ILE A 74 -11.99 7.79 4.85
C ILE A 74 -11.61 9.13 4.23
N LEU A 75 -12.58 9.84 3.64
CA LEU A 75 -12.35 11.16 3.07
C LEU A 75 -11.99 12.24 4.11
N LYS A 76 -12.34 12.02 5.37
CA LYS A 76 -11.99 12.91 6.48
C LYS A 76 -10.62 12.63 7.10
N TYR A 77 -10.00 11.53 6.73
CA TYR A 77 -8.67 11.19 7.26
C TYR A 77 -7.64 12.23 6.84
N ARG A 78 -6.88 12.72 7.82
CA ARG A 78 -5.90 13.78 7.60
C ARG A 78 -4.49 13.20 7.48
N ILE A 79 -3.78 13.64 6.46
CA ILE A 79 -2.36 13.36 6.28
C ILE A 79 -1.59 14.66 6.20
N PRO A 80 -0.35 14.73 6.73
CA PRO A 80 0.47 15.93 6.58
C PRO A 80 0.87 16.09 5.12
N ILE A 81 0.74 17.30 4.59
CA ILE A 81 1.10 17.63 3.21
C ILE A 81 2.25 18.64 3.21
N PRO A 82 3.50 18.19 3.13
CA PRO A 82 4.64 19.08 2.95
C PRO A 82 4.70 19.64 1.53
N SER A 83 5.72 20.44 1.23
CA SER A 83 5.92 20.94 -0.13
C SER A 83 6.05 19.78 -1.12
N ILE A 84 5.75 20.03 -2.40
CA ILE A 84 5.83 19.00 -3.43
C ILE A 84 7.26 18.43 -3.56
N ASN A 85 8.28 19.24 -3.39
CA ASN A 85 9.67 18.79 -3.42
C ASN A 85 9.98 17.86 -2.25
N GLU A 86 9.46 18.14 -1.08
CA GLU A 86 9.61 17.30 0.10
C GLU A 86 8.85 15.96 -0.09
N GLN A 87 7.65 16.00 -0.66
CA GLN A 87 6.92 14.78 -1.02
C GLN A 87 7.71 13.90 -1.97
N LYS A 88 8.32 14.48 -3.01
CA LYS A 88 9.16 13.75 -3.96
C LYS A 88 10.38 13.13 -3.29
N ARG A 89 11.00 13.86 -2.36
CA ARG A 89 12.15 13.37 -1.61
C ARG A 89 11.78 12.16 -0.76
N ILE A 90 10.66 12.24 -0.03
CA ILE A 90 10.16 11.15 0.81
C ILE A 90 9.85 9.91 -0.04
N VAL A 91 9.15 10.08 -1.16
CA VAL A 91 8.81 8.99 -2.08
C VAL A 91 10.08 8.32 -2.61
N SER A 92 11.07 9.10 -3.02
CA SER A 92 12.35 8.57 -3.53
C SER A 92 13.08 7.74 -2.47
N GLN A 93 13.09 8.18 -1.22
CA GLN A 93 13.70 7.45 -0.12
C GLN A 93 12.99 6.13 0.15
N ILE A 94 11.66 6.12 0.14
CA ILE A 94 10.86 4.91 0.36
C ILE A 94 11.08 3.92 -0.79
N GLU A 95 11.05 4.39 -2.04
CA GLU A 95 11.27 3.54 -3.22
C GLU A 95 12.65 2.89 -3.20
N ALA A 96 13.68 3.62 -2.78
CA ALA A 96 15.03 3.08 -2.63
C ALA A 96 15.07 1.96 -1.60
N LEU A 97 14.41 2.14 -0.45
CA LEU A 97 14.31 1.10 0.58
C LEU A 97 13.51 -0.12 0.12
N GLU A 98 12.43 0.09 -0.62
CA GLU A 98 11.64 -1.01 -1.20
C GLU A 98 12.47 -1.82 -2.20
N MET A 99 13.30 -1.16 -2.99
CA MET A 99 14.21 -1.83 -3.92
C MET A 99 15.23 -2.70 -3.17
N GLU A 100 15.80 -2.20 -2.07
CA GLU A 100 16.71 -2.98 -1.22
C GLU A 100 16.01 -4.21 -0.61
N ILE A 101 14.77 -4.06 -0.15
CA ILE A 101 13.97 -5.16 0.39
C ILE A 101 13.72 -6.22 -0.69
N ASN A 102 13.34 -5.80 -1.90
CA ASN A 102 13.10 -6.70 -3.02
C ASN A 102 14.36 -7.47 -3.41
N ASN A 103 15.51 -6.80 -3.46
CA ASN A 103 16.79 -7.42 -3.75
C ASN A 103 17.17 -8.46 -2.68
N ALA A 104 16.97 -8.13 -1.40
CA ALA A 104 17.22 -9.04 -0.30
C ALA A 104 16.29 -10.27 -0.36
N CYS A 105 15.01 -10.08 -0.66
CA CYS A 105 14.05 -11.19 -0.85
C CYS A 105 14.45 -12.09 -2.01
N THR A 106 14.92 -11.53 -3.12
CA THR A 106 15.41 -12.30 -4.27
C THR A 106 16.65 -13.12 -3.89
N THR A 107 17.59 -12.53 -3.16
CA THR A 107 18.78 -13.22 -2.68
C THR A 107 18.41 -14.39 -1.77
N ILE A 108 17.48 -14.21 -0.85
CA ILE A 108 16.99 -15.27 0.03
C ILE A 108 16.34 -16.41 -0.77
N LYS A 109 15.51 -16.10 -1.76
CA LYS A 109 14.88 -17.10 -2.64
C LYS A 109 15.93 -17.89 -3.40
N ASN A 110 16.93 -17.22 -3.97
CA ASN A 110 18.01 -17.88 -4.71
C ASN A 110 18.81 -18.82 -3.80
N ALA A 111 19.14 -18.39 -2.61
CA ALA A 111 19.84 -19.24 -1.63
C ALA A 111 19.00 -20.45 -1.23
N ALA A 112 17.69 -20.30 -1.03
CA ALA A 112 16.80 -21.42 -0.74
C ALA A 112 16.74 -22.42 -1.90
N ASN A 113 16.68 -21.92 -3.14
CA ASN A 113 16.69 -22.78 -4.33
C ASN A 113 18.02 -23.53 -4.47
N GLU A 114 19.15 -22.88 -4.27
CA GLU A 114 20.47 -23.52 -4.28
C GLU A 114 20.57 -24.62 -3.24
N LYS A 115 20.09 -24.37 -2.03
CA LYS A 115 20.02 -25.36 -0.96
C LYS A 115 19.22 -26.60 -1.39
N GLN A 116 18.05 -26.38 -2.01
CA GLN A 116 17.19 -27.46 -2.46
C GLN A 116 17.84 -28.28 -3.57
N ILE A 117 18.52 -27.64 -4.51
CA ILE A 117 19.26 -28.33 -5.58
C ILE A 117 20.34 -29.23 -5.01
N ILE A 118 21.07 -28.74 -4.01
CA ILE A 118 22.10 -29.53 -3.32
C ILE A 118 21.49 -30.74 -2.61
N LEU A 119 20.38 -30.53 -1.89
CA LEU A 119 19.69 -31.63 -1.18
C LEU A 119 19.19 -32.69 -2.16
N ASP A 120 18.56 -32.28 -3.27
CA ASP A 120 18.02 -33.20 -4.27
C ASP A 120 19.12 -34.01 -4.95
N LYS A 121 20.33 -33.45 -5.08
CA LYS A 121 21.48 -34.14 -5.67
C LYS A 121 21.97 -35.33 -4.81
N TYR A 122 21.77 -35.25 -3.51
CA TYR A 122 22.27 -36.25 -2.56
C TYR A 122 21.15 -37.17 -1.99
N LEU A 123 19.92 -36.91 -2.37
CA LEU A 123 18.77 -37.74 -2.00
C LEU A 123 18.31 -38.57 -3.19
#